data_f358b3303bf6feae0cf48cd98653c5a1
#
_entry.id   f358b3303bf6feae0cf48cd98653c5a1
#
_cell.length_a   1.000
_cell.length_b   1.000
_cell.length_c   1.000
_cell.angle_alpha   90.00
_cell.angle_beta   90.00
_cell.angle_gamma   90.00
#
_symmetry.space_group_name_H-M   'P 1'
#
loop_
_entity.id
_entity.type
_entity.pdbx_description
1 polymer ?
#
loop_
_entity_poly.entity_id
_entity_poly.type
_entity_poly.pdbx_seq_one_letter_code
_entity_poly.pdbx_strand_id
1 'polypeptide(L)'
;MGVCGDGMQKSPKMKGYSIAIARHYAPCTEGSLMVRPGRRAFSIMSYFTDILIAPISMAIAFWLRFYLFSGENPIGTMAEHVLWVTAFSPLYVFFYGLLGVYDRHRTIETSHKLGQLVAANTITTMLFIDCIFVLRVIDFSRWLVVFYWIISVTLSCLKELAVTHILKSIHRSGRDLRRVVIVGSGTGARTFAHGIAAHPSTGQVVVGNIGKASIEDIRLLGSYADIDHILDATLPDEVVIAIDAKEQDLLDPILIACKRSGIKLSILPAYYQFLSSRPSISIEGGVPLINVQRVVLDNLGFAFLKRLMDVVGSAVLIVLTSPIMLVAVIGTKLSSPGPVLFKQERVGRNRKPFYMYKFRSMRVNVHEADGWTVAGDPRRTAFGAFMRRYSIDELPQLFNVLRGDMSLVGPRPELPQHVYDFKGSVPLYMLRHQVRPGMTGWAQINGLRGDTSIEARVEYDLYYIENWSFMFDLRILFTTPFKGIVNKQEPLVKKSAKNRPGTR
;
A
#
# COMPACT_ATOMS: atom_id res chain seq x y z
N MET A 1 -0.54 -49.81 -9.54
CA MET A 1 0.77 -49.67 -8.90
C MET A 1 1.27 -48.29 -9.25
N GLY A 2 1.11 -47.34 -8.45
CA GLY A 2 1.85 -46.84 -7.30
C GLY A 2 2.63 -45.64 -7.82
N VAL A 3 2.78 -44.50 -7.26
CA VAL A 3 2.71 -43.90 -5.95
C VAL A 3 2.54 -42.38 -6.16
N CYS A 4 1.51 -41.77 -5.60
CA CYS A 4 1.44 -40.31 -5.39
C CYS A 4 2.21 -39.99 -4.11
N GLY A 5 3.23 -39.13 -4.21
CA GLY A 5 3.99 -38.60 -3.09
C GLY A 5 3.41 -37.28 -2.62
N ASP A 6 2.85 -37.29 -1.41
CA ASP A 6 2.41 -36.11 -0.64
C ASP A 6 3.60 -35.21 -0.29
N GLY A 7 3.53 -33.97 -0.73
CA GLY A 7 4.37 -32.86 -0.31
C GLY A 7 3.60 -31.84 0.52
N MET A 8 2.95 -32.26 1.60
CA MET A 8 2.38 -31.33 2.59
C MET A 8 3.49 -30.73 3.46
N GLN A 9 3.81 -29.50 3.20
CA GLN A 9 4.64 -28.65 4.06
C GLN A 9 3.88 -28.39 5.38
N LYS A 10 4.37 -28.98 6.46
CA LYS A 10 3.83 -28.83 7.83
C LYS A 10 3.99 -27.37 8.28
N SER A 11 2.86 -26.67 8.49
CA SER A 11 2.81 -25.40 9.20
C SER A 11 3.18 -25.59 10.69
N PRO A 12 3.83 -24.60 11.34
CA PRO A 12 4.28 -24.74 12.72
C PRO A 12 3.11 -24.78 13.69
N LYS A 13 3.21 -25.68 14.66
CA LYS A 13 2.24 -26.00 15.72
C LYS A 13 1.86 -24.72 16.52
N MET A 14 0.69 -24.14 16.28
CA MET A 14 0.01 -23.25 17.21
C MET A 14 -0.88 -24.06 18.16
N LYS A 15 -0.29 -24.85 19.04
CA LYS A 15 -0.97 -25.39 20.22
C LYS A 15 -0.69 -24.48 21.40
N GLY A 16 -1.67 -23.68 21.82
CA GLY A 16 -1.57 -22.95 23.08
C GLY A 16 -2.49 -21.75 23.27
N TYR A 17 -2.98 -21.12 22.21
CA TYR A 17 -3.78 -19.89 22.36
C TYR A 17 -5.30 -20.07 22.33
N SER A 18 -5.81 -21.17 21.77
CA SER A 18 -7.26 -21.43 21.64
C SER A 18 -7.95 -21.75 22.97
N ILE A 19 -7.25 -22.33 23.95
CA ILE A 19 -7.86 -22.81 25.19
C ILE A 19 -8.01 -21.69 26.25
N ALA A 20 -7.17 -20.66 26.19
CA ALA A 20 -7.21 -19.58 27.17
C ALA A 20 -8.37 -18.58 26.97
N ILE A 21 -8.85 -18.43 25.74
CA ILE A 21 -9.91 -17.46 25.41
C ILE A 21 -11.31 -18.03 25.72
N ALA A 22 -11.51 -19.34 25.57
CA ALA A 22 -12.79 -19.98 25.85
C ALA A 22 -13.11 -20.09 27.36
N ARG A 23 -12.14 -20.00 28.26
CA ARG A 23 -12.34 -20.13 29.72
C ARG A 23 -12.81 -18.85 30.45
N HIS A 24 -12.88 -17.71 29.81
CA HIS A 24 -13.21 -16.43 30.46
C HIS A 24 -14.61 -15.91 30.16
N TYR A 25 -15.45 -16.65 29.44
CA TYR A 25 -16.82 -16.23 29.16
C TYR A 25 -17.82 -17.07 29.97
N ALA A 26 -18.02 -16.64 31.23
CA ALA A 26 -19.23 -16.97 31.97
C ALA A 26 -20.45 -16.35 31.25
N PRO A 27 -21.63 -17.01 31.26
CA PRO A 27 -22.82 -16.42 30.68
C PRO A 27 -23.12 -15.11 31.41
N CYS A 28 -23.12 -14.00 30.69
CA CYS A 28 -23.57 -12.71 31.26
C CYS A 28 -25.05 -12.80 31.59
N THR A 29 -25.36 -12.88 32.86
CA THR A 29 -26.66 -12.51 33.45
C THR A 29 -26.93 -11.04 33.15
N GLU A 30 -28.13 -10.80 32.65
CA GLU A 30 -28.93 -9.57 32.61
C GLU A 30 -28.23 -8.21 32.76
N GLY A 31 -28.47 -7.36 31.81
CA GLY A 31 -28.47 -5.91 32.05
C GLY A 31 -27.40 -5.13 31.34
N SER A 32 -27.89 -4.41 30.44
CA SER A 32 -27.49 -3.06 29.98
C SER A 32 -27.14 -2.94 28.51
N LEU A 33 -28.03 -2.33 27.79
CA LEU A 33 -27.81 -1.42 26.65
C LEU A 33 -26.87 -0.26 27.08
N MET A 34 -25.71 -0.57 27.64
CA MET A 34 -24.72 0.45 27.96
C MET A 34 -23.73 0.51 26.80
N VAL A 35 -23.84 1.58 26.01
CA VAL A 35 -22.73 2.10 25.24
C VAL A 35 -21.52 2.17 26.17
N ARG A 36 -20.55 1.26 25.96
CA ARG A 36 -19.36 1.12 26.83
C ARG A 36 -18.72 2.49 27.03
N PRO A 37 -18.74 3.07 28.24
CA PRO A 37 -18.34 4.46 28.50
C PRO A 37 -16.86 4.71 28.15
N GLY A 38 -16.03 3.67 28.15
CA GLY A 38 -14.61 3.77 27.84
C GLY A 38 -14.27 4.23 26.43
N ARG A 39 -15.05 3.88 25.40
CA ARG A 39 -14.75 4.26 24.00
C ARG A 39 -15.00 5.74 23.72
N ARG A 40 -16.07 6.31 24.27
CA ARG A 40 -16.37 7.75 24.15
C ARG A 40 -15.34 8.57 24.91
N ALA A 41 -15.04 8.19 26.15
CA ALA A 41 -14.03 8.86 26.96
C ALA A 41 -12.66 8.88 26.28
N PHE A 42 -12.23 7.77 25.69
CA PHE A 42 -10.96 7.68 24.99
C PHE A 42 -10.93 8.53 23.71
N SER A 43 -12.05 8.63 22.98
CA SER A 43 -12.14 9.52 21.82
C SER A 43 -12.06 10.98 22.21
N ILE A 44 -12.79 11.36 23.24
CA ILE A 44 -12.77 12.72 23.78
C ILE A 44 -11.37 13.09 24.27
N MET A 45 -10.70 12.19 24.99
CA MET A 45 -9.32 12.39 25.44
C MET A 45 -8.35 12.56 24.26
N SER A 46 -8.56 11.83 23.16
CA SER A 46 -7.76 12.00 21.94
C SER A 46 -7.92 13.39 21.34
N TYR A 47 -9.12 13.94 21.28
CA TYR A 47 -9.36 15.32 20.78
C TYR A 47 -8.67 16.36 21.67
N PHE A 48 -8.79 16.22 23.00
CA PHE A 48 -8.11 17.13 23.93
C PHE A 48 -6.58 17.08 23.79
N THR A 49 -6.03 15.89 23.64
CA THR A 49 -4.57 15.77 23.44
C THR A 49 -4.13 16.42 22.13
N ASP A 50 -4.92 16.33 21.05
CA ASP A 50 -4.61 16.98 19.78
C ASP A 50 -4.66 18.50 19.87
N ILE A 51 -5.62 19.05 20.61
CA ILE A 51 -5.69 20.49 20.90
C ILE A 51 -4.44 20.95 21.68
N LEU A 52 -3.95 20.16 22.64
CA LEU A 52 -2.80 20.52 23.46
C LEU A 52 -1.45 20.37 22.74
N ILE A 53 -1.36 19.51 21.75
CA ILE A 53 -0.11 19.32 20.97
C ILE A 53 0.34 20.63 20.30
N ALA A 54 -0.59 21.41 19.76
CA ALA A 54 -0.25 22.63 19.04
C ALA A 54 0.44 23.68 19.94
N PRO A 55 -0.13 24.12 21.08
CA PRO A 55 0.53 25.06 21.97
C PRO A 55 1.82 24.51 22.59
N ILE A 56 1.88 23.21 22.92
CA ILE A 56 3.11 22.60 23.43
C ILE A 56 4.20 22.64 22.35
N SER A 57 3.87 22.32 21.11
CA SER A 57 4.80 22.38 19.97
C SER A 57 5.35 23.79 19.77
N MET A 58 4.51 24.82 19.91
CA MET A 58 4.93 26.22 19.80
C MET A 58 5.87 26.61 20.95
N ALA A 59 5.55 26.23 22.18
CA ALA A 59 6.41 26.49 23.31
C ALA A 59 7.81 25.88 23.14
N ILE A 60 7.87 24.63 22.72
CA ILE A 60 9.13 23.92 22.45
C ILE A 60 9.88 24.56 21.28
N ALA A 61 9.18 24.90 20.18
CA ALA A 61 9.79 25.54 19.02
C ALA A 61 10.39 26.91 19.36
N PHE A 62 9.66 27.70 20.16
CA PHE A 62 10.11 29.01 20.64
C PHE A 62 11.37 28.86 21.50
N TRP A 63 11.35 27.93 22.46
CA TRP A 63 12.49 27.66 23.32
C TRP A 63 13.74 27.24 22.52
N LEU A 64 13.57 26.27 21.58
CA LEU A 64 14.65 25.81 20.72
C LEU A 64 15.21 26.96 19.86
N ARG A 65 14.36 27.78 19.25
CA ARG A 65 14.78 28.83 18.34
C ARG A 65 15.54 29.93 19.04
N PHE A 66 15.06 30.43 20.16
CA PHE A 66 15.60 31.61 20.78
C PHE A 66 16.62 31.36 21.89
N TYR A 67 16.49 30.25 22.62
CA TYR A 67 17.39 29.94 23.74
C TYR A 67 18.49 28.92 23.36
N LEU A 68 18.26 28.04 22.40
CA LEU A 68 19.26 27.01 22.07
C LEU A 68 20.05 27.37 20.80
N PHE A 69 19.39 27.83 19.74
CA PHE A 69 20.04 27.96 18.43
C PHE A 69 20.49 29.38 18.05
N SER A 70 19.94 30.48 18.56
CA SER A 70 20.30 31.79 18.05
C SER A 70 20.86 32.78 19.06
N GLY A 71 20.53 32.69 20.34
CA GLY A 71 20.90 33.70 21.33
C GLY A 71 20.38 35.14 20.99
N GLU A 72 19.57 35.28 19.94
CA GLU A 72 18.93 36.54 19.53
C GLU A 72 17.77 36.85 20.47
N ASN A 73 17.51 38.14 20.70
CA ASN A 73 16.34 38.56 21.45
C ASN A 73 15.06 38.08 20.76
N PRO A 74 14.14 37.48 21.48
CA PRO A 74 12.90 37.00 20.87
C PRO A 74 12.05 38.15 20.35
N ILE A 75 11.45 37.98 19.18
CA ILE A 75 10.45 38.89 18.64
C ILE A 75 9.13 38.54 19.33
N GLY A 76 8.65 39.37 20.23
CA GLY A 76 7.46 39.14 21.05
C GLY A 76 7.72 38.15 22.21
N THR A 77 6.69 37.90 22.98
CA THR A 77 6.77 37.01 24.14
C THR A 77 6.35 35.57 23.75
N MET A 78 6.90 34.57 24.42
CA MET A 78 6.47 33.16 24.26
C MET A 78 4.96 32.99 24.48
N ALA A 79 4.42 33.71 25.47
CA ALA A 79 2.98 33.66 25.80
C ALA A 79 2.10 34.13 24.64
N GLU A 80 2.47 35.18 23.93
CA GLU A 80 1.74 35.65 22.75
C GLU A 80 1.70 34.61 21.64
N HIS A 81 2.85 34.01 21.29
CA HIS A 81 2.93 32.99 20.27
C HIS A 81 2.10 31.75 20.62
N VAL A 82 2.16 31.30 21.88
CA VAL A 82 1.38 30.16 22.39
C VAL A 82 -0.11 30.48 22.39
N LEU A 83 -0.51 31.71 22.76
CA LEU A 83 -1.92 32.14 22.78
C LEU A 83 -2.52 32.08 21.37
N TRP A 84 -1.85 32.61 20.37
CA TRP A 84 -2.32 32.58 18.99
C TRP A 84 -2.45 31.15 18.46
N VAL A 85 -1.46 30.29 18.67
CA VAL A 85 -1.55 28.88 18.25
C VAL A 85 -2.67 28.17 19.00
N THR A 86 -2.89 28.47 20.27
CA THR A 86 -4.02 27.90 21.04
C THR A 86 -5.36 28.29 20.45
N ALA A 87 -5.53 29.54 20.01
CA ALA A 87 -6.75 29.99 19.33
C ALA A 87 -7.01 29.23 18.02
N PHE A 88 -5.95 28.82 17.31
CA PHE A 88 -6.04 28.04 16.07
C PHE A 88 -6.07 26.51 16.30
N SER A 89 -5.81 26.04 17.51
CA SER A 89 -5.72 24.59 17.78
C SER A 89 -7.00 23.80 17.46
N PRO A 90 -8.24 24.33 17.53
CA PRO A 90 -9.44 23.60 17.09
C PRO A 90 -9.44 23.23 15.61
N LEU A 91 -8.74 23.99 14.76
CA LEU A 91 -8.61 23.68 13.34
C LEU A 91 -7.84 22.39 13.08
N TYR A 92 -6.92 22.00 13.96
CA TYR A 92 -6.25 20.69 13.87
C TYR A 92 -7.26 19.56 14.02
N VAL A 93 -8.14 19.63 15.03
CA VAL A 93 -9.18 18.63 15.24
C VAL A 93 -10.15 18.60 14.07
N PHE A 94 -10.49 19.75 13.51
CA PHE A 94 -11.35 19.83 12.33
C PHE A 94 -10.72 19.13 11.13
N PHE A 95 -9.48 19.44 10.77
CA PHE A 95 -8.80 18.82 9.62
C PHE A 95 -8.49 17.35 9.86
N TYR A 96 -8.21 16.94 11.10
CA TYR A 96 -8.05 15.52 11.44
C TYR A 96 -9.36 14.76 11.22
N GLY A 97 -10.49 15.36 11.59
CA GLY A 97 -11.82 14.81 11.31
C GLY A 97 -12.11 14.73 9.81
N LEU A 98 -11.87 15.83 9.08
CA LEU A 98 -12.10 15.92 7.64
C LEU A 98 -11.27 14.91 6.84
N LEU A 99 -10.01 14.69 7.23
CA LEU A 99 -9.12 13.74 6.59
C LEU A 99 -9.28 12.30 7.10
N GLY A 100 -10.23 12.06 8.03
CA GLY A 100 -10.56 10.72 8.52
C GLY A 100 -9.53 10.11 9.46
N VAL A 101 -8.67 10.91 10.11
CA VAL A 101 -7.69 10.43 11.11
C VAL A 101 -8.39 9.73 12.29
N TYR A 102 -9.58 10.22 12.66
CA TYR A 102 -10.38 9.67 13.76
C TYR A 102 -11.22 8.45 13.36
N ASP A 103 -11.25 8.06 12.09
CA ASP A 103 -11.98 6.89 11.62
C ASP A 103 -11.33 5.59 12.12
N ARG A 104 -11.78 5.14 13.31
CA ARG A 104 -11.29 3.91 13.94
C ARG A 104 -11.89 2.63 13.36
N HIS A 105 -12.96 2.75 12.56
CA HIS A 105 -13.64 1.59 11.96
C HIS A 105 -12.90 1.02 10.75
N ARG A 106 -11.98 1.77 10.16
CA ARG A 106 -11.10 1.28 9.11
C ARG A 106 -9.83 0.74 9.75
N THR A 107 -9.49 -0.51 9.47
CA THR A 107 -8.15 -1.08 9.61
C THR A 107 -7.20 -0.41 8.62
N ILE A 108 -7.07 0.92 8.75
CA ILE A 108 -6.19 1.71 7.90
C ILE A 108 -4.77 1.40 8.38
N GLU A 109 -3.90 1.02 7.45
CA GLU A 109 -2.47 0.89 7.75
C GLU A 109 -1.97 2.13 8.48
N THR A 110 -1.17 1.91 9.51
CA THR A 110 -0.58 3.00 10.32
C THR A 110 0.13 4.04 9.44
N SER A 111 0.76 3.61 8.33
CA SER A 111 1.41 4.47 7.34
C SER A 111 0.46 5.49 6.71
N HIS A 112 -0.76 5.08 6.36
CA HIS A 112 -1.75 5.97 5.75
C HIS A 112 -2.25 7.03 6.76
N LYS A 113 -2.48 6.63 8.01
CA LYS A 113 -2.86 7.57 9.08
C LYS A 113 -1.78 8.61 9.36
N LEU A 114 -0.51 8.19 9.39
CA LEU A 114 0.60 9.12 9.53
C LEU A 114 0.66 10.11 8.37
N GLY A 115 0.41 9.67 7.14
CA GLY A 115 0.30 10.55 5.98
C GLY A 115 -0.83 11.58 6.11
N GLN A 116 -2.00 11.16 6.61
CA GLN A 116 -3.13 12.07 6.89
C GLN A 116 -2.79 13.10 7.97
N LEU A 117 -2.08 12.69 9.03
CA LEU A 117 -1.61 13.59 10.09
C LEU A 117 -0.63 14.64 9.55
N VAL A 118 0.35 14.22 8.74
CA VAL A 118 1.29 15.15 8.12
C VAL A 118 0.57 16.16 7.23
N ALA A 119 -0.36 15.69 6.39
CA ALA A 119 -1.15 16.56 5.53
C ALA A 119 -1.99 17.57 6.32
N ALA A 120 -2.70 17.12 7.36
CA ALA A 120 -3.52 17.98 8.19
C ALA A 120 -2.69 19.03 8.94
N ASN A 121 -1.57 18.63 9.54
CA ASN A 121 -0.66 19.56 10.21
C ASN A 121 -0.12 20.61 9.22
N THR A 122 0.25 20.20 8.01
CA THR A 122 0.76 21.13 6.98
C THR A 122 -0.30 22.14 6.57
N ILE A 123 -1.53 21.67 6.27
CA ILE A 123 -2.65 22.55 5.88
C ILE A 123 -2.96 23.55 7.01
N THR A 124 -3.09 23.05 8.25
CA THR A 124 -3.42 23.91 9.40
C THR A 124 -2.30 24.93 9.67
N THR A 125 -1.04 24.51 9.58
CA THR A 125 0.11 25.43 9.77
C THR A 125 0.15 26.50 8.67
N MET A 126 -0.11 26.14 7.41
CA MET A 126 -0.20 27.12 6.31
C MET A 126 -1.31 28.14 6.55
N LEU A 127 -2.52 27.67 6.88
CA LEU A 127 -3.64 28.56 7.21
C LEU A 127 -3.34 29.49 8.39
N PHE A 128 -2.66 28.95 9.41
CA PHE A 128 -2.22 29.75 10.56
C PHE A 128 -1.26 30.88 10.14
N ILE A 129 -0.26 30.55 9.32
CA ILE A 129 0.71 31.53 8.82
C ILE A 129 0.01 32.59 7.95
N ASP A 130 -0.83 32.17 7.02
CA ASP A 130 -1.57 33.07 6.14
C ASP A 130 -2.45 34.02 6.92
N CYS A 131 -3.16 33.54 7.93
CA CYS A 131 -4.02 34.36 8.79
C CYS A 131 -3.21 35.40 9.57
N ILE A 132 -2.10 35.01 10.18
CA ILE A 132 -1.24 35.94 10.93
C ILE A 132 -0.60 36.97 10.01
N PHE A 133 -0.19 36.55 8.82
CA PHE A 133 0.37 37.47 7.82
C PHE A 133 -0.65 38.52 7.36
N VAL A 134 -1.89 38.10 7.10
CA VAL A 134 -2.98 39.01 6.70
C VAL A 134 -3.36 39.95 7.83
N LEU A 135 -3.47 39.47 9.06
CA LEU A 135 -3.86 40.26 10.22
C LEU A 135 -2.74 41.16 10.76
N ARG A 136 -1.49 40.95 10.36
CA ARG A 136 -0.29 41.68 10.82
C ARG A 136 -0.18 41.83 12.34
N VAL A 137 -0.56 40.77 13.05
CA VAL A 137 -0.71 40.80 14.51
C VAL A 137 0.64 40.61 15.22
N ILE A 138 1.51 39.77 14.69
CA ILE A 138 2.81 39.45 15.26
C ILE A 138 3.80 39.12 14.13
N ASP A 139 5.06 39.53 14.33
CA ASP A 139 6.16 39.13 13.46
C ASP A 139 6.69 37.77 13.87
N PHE A 140 6.54 36.79 12.98
CA PHE A 140 7.07 35.44 13.19
C PHE A 140 8.42 35.23 12.52
N SER A 141 9.37 34.65 13.26
CA SER A 141 10.60 34.14 12.67
C SER A 141 10.30 32.96 11.74
N ARG A 142 10.83 33.00 10.50
CA ARG A 142 10.66 31.90 9.52
C ARG A 142 11.12 30.55 10.09
N TRP A 143 12.22 30.54 10.83
CA TRP A 143 12.75 29.34 11.49
C TRP A 143 11.84 28.85 12.61
N LEU A 144 11.19 29.75 13.36
CA LEU A 144 10.23 29.37 14.38
C LEU A 144 9.07 28.56 13.80
N VAL A 145 8.56 28.99 12.64
CA VAL A 145 7.48 28.28 11.93
C VAL A 145 7.94 26.88 11.49
N VAL A 146 9.16 26.77 10.96
CA VAL A 146 9.71 25.48 10.53
C VAL A 146 9.86 24.53 11.72
N PHE A 147 10.43 24.99 12.83
CA PHE A 147 10.55 24.18 14.05
C PHE A 147 9.18 23.79 14.60
N TYR A 148 8.24 24.75 14.64
CA TYR A 148 6.87 24.47 15.06
C TYR A 148 6.22 23.36 14.23
N TRP A 149 6.30 23.44 12.90
CA TRP A 149 5.74 22.43 12.02
C TRP A 149 6.38 21.06 12.25
N ILE A 150 7.70 20.97 12.30
CA ILE A 150 8.43 19.70 12.54
C ILE A 150 8.02 19.09 13.87
N ILE A 151 7.99 19.88 14.95
CA ILE A 151 7.66 19.40 16.30
C ILE A 151 6.19 18.97 16.37
N SER A 152 5.28 19.77 15.81
CA SER A 152 3.85 19.46 15.78
C SER A 152 3.56 18.15 15.04
N VAL A 153 4.15 17.96 13.85
CA VAL A 153 4.05 16.71 13.09
C VAL A 153 4.61 15.54 13.89
N THR A 154 5.80 15.72 14.48
CA THR A 154 6.48 14.66 15.24
C THR A 154 5.67 14.24 16.45
N LEU A 155 5.18 15.19 17.25
CA LEU A 155 4.38 14.89 18.45
C LEU A 155 3.04 14.24 18.08
N SER A 156 2.37 14.72 17.01
CA SER A 156 1.12 14.12 16.52
C SER A 156 1.34 12.67 16.06
N CYS A 157 2.43 12.41 15.33
CA CYS A 157 2.77 11.05 14.89
C CYS A 157 3.13 10.14 16.08
N LEU A 158 3.93 10.62 17.03
CA LEU A 158 4.28 9.87 18.24
C LEU A 158 3.05 9.53 19.08
N LYS A 159 2.14 10.51 19.27
CA LYS A 159 0.85 10.29 19.95
C LYS A 159 0.05 9.19 19.26
N GLU A 160 -0.11 9.24 17.93
CA GLU A 160 -0.90 8.23 17.21
C GLU A 160 -0.25 6.84 17.27
N LEU A 161 1.06 6.75 17.20
CA LEU A 161 1.80 5.49 17.38
C LEU A 161 1.60 4.93 18.81
N ALA A 162 1.68 5.79 19.83
CA ALA A 162 1.45 5.39 21.23
C ALA A 162 0.00 4.90 21.43
N VAL A 163 -0.98 5.66 20.94
CA VAL A 163 -2.40 5.27 20.99
C VAL A 163 -2.65 3.93 20.30
N THR A 164 -2.09 3.75 19.11
CA THR A 164 -2.21 2.49 18.36
C THR A 164 -1.57 1.33 19.11
N HIS A 165 -0.39 1.54 19.71
CA HIS A 165 0.29 0.52 20.50
C HIS A 165 -0.49 0.12 21.76
N ILE A 166 -0.98 1.11 22.49
CA ILE A 166 -1.80 0.89 23.70
C ILE A 166 -3.08 0.13 23.35
N LEU A 167 -3.81 0.53 22.30
CA LEU A 167 -5.03 -0.16 21.87
C LEU A 167 -4.75 -1.62 21.47
N LYS A 168 -3.67 -1.85 20.68
CA LYS A 168 -3.28 -3.22 20.31
C LYS A 168 -2.93 -4.06 21.55
N SER A 169 -2.31 -3.47 22.56
CA SER A 169 -2.00 -4.16 23.84
C SER A 169 -3.26 -4.49 24.61
N ILE A 170 -4.21 -3.56 24.73
CA ILE A 170 -5.53 -3.75 25.39
C ILE A 170 -6.32 -4.87 24.69
N HIS A 171 -6.39 -4.85 23.35
CA HIS A 171 -7.08 -5.87 22.58
C HIS A 171 -6.43 -7.26 22.73
N ARG A 172 -5.08 -7.33 22.73
CA ARG A 172 -4.35 -8.59 22.97
C ARG A 172 -4.60 -9.16 24.38
N SER A 173 -4.87 -8.30 25.37
CA SER A 173 -5.24 -8.73 26.72
C SER A 173 -6.71 -9.17 26.85
N GLY A 174 -7.45 -9.23 25.74
CA GLY A 174 -8.85 -9.66 25.72
C GLY A 174 -9.86 -8.60 26.20
N ARG A 175 -9.41 -7.35 26.39
CA ARG A 175 -10.27 -6.25 26.83
C ARG A 175 -10.79 -5.42 25.67
N ASP A 176 -11.98 -4.82 25.84
CA ASP A 176 -12.65 -3.97 24.84
C ASP A 176 -12.83 -4.62 23.45
N LEU A 177 -13.07 -5.95 23.43
CA LEU A 177 -13.31 -6.70 22.22
C LEU A 177 -14.74 -6.50 21.72
N ARG A 178 -14.93 -6.37 20.41
CA ARG A 178 -16.22 -6.41 19.73
C ARG A 178 -16.66 -7.85 19.53
N ARG A 179 -17.88 -8.15 19.94
CA ARG A 179 -18.49 -9.46 19.78
C ARG A 179 -19.10 -9.58 18.39
N VAL A 180 -18.57 -10.48 17.59
CA VAL A 180 -19.00 -10.72 16.19
C VAL A 180 -19.70 -12.06 16.13
N VAL A 181 -20.89 -12.11 15.54
CA VAL A 181 -21.58 -13.34 15.15
C VAL A 181 -21.46 -13.49 13.63
N ILE A 182 -21.07 -14.68 13.17
CA ILE A 182 -20.97 -15.01 11.76
C ILE A 182 -22.22 -15.75 11.31
N VAL A 183 -22.89 -15.28 10.27
CA VAL A 183 -24.01 -15.97 9.63
C VAL A 183 -23.50 -16.64 8.37
N GLY A 184 -23.36 -17.95 8.43
CA GLY A 184 -22.80 -18.80 7.40
C GLY A 184 -21.87 -19.86 7.97
N SER A 185 -21.58 -20.91 7.18
CA SER A 185 -20.68 -22.02 7.53
C SER A 185 -19.72 -22.39 6.40
N GLY A 186 -19.73 -21.63 5.30
CA GLY A 186 -18.94 -21.90 4.11
C GLY A 186 -17.50 -21.44 4.19
N THR A 187 -16.81 -21.46 3.03
CA THR A 187 -15.39 -21.09 2.92
C THR A 187 -15.12 -19.64 3.31
N GLY A 188 -16.01 -18.72 2.93
CA GLY A 188 -15.90 -17.30 3.30
C GLY A 188 -15.98 -17.08 4.80
N ALA A 189 -16.94 -17.75 5.47
CA ALA A 189 -17.12 -17.69 6.90
C ALA A 189 -15.89 -18.22 7.67
N ARG A 190 -15.31 -19.33 7.22
CA ARG A 190 -14.07 -19.90 7.78
C ARG A 190 -12.89 -18.95 7.62
N THR A 191 -12.68 -18.44 6.40
CA THR A 191 -11.57 -17.49 6.12
C THR A 191 -11.66 -16.25 6.99
N PHE A 192 -12.86 -15.68 7.15
CA PHE A 192 -13.09 -14.52 8.00
C PHE A 192 -12.81 -14.83 9.48
N ALA A 193 -13.29 -15.97 9.96
CA ALA A 193 -13.08 -16.44 11.33
C ALA A 193 -11.60 -16.65 11.66
N HIS A 194 -10.87 -17.35 10.79
CA HIS A 194 -9.41 -17.50 10.91
C HIS A 194 -8.66 -16.18 10.83
N GLY A 195 -9.10 -15.26 9.97
CA GLY A 195 -8.53 -13.92 9.87
C GLY A 195 -8.62 -13.14 11.19
N ILE A 196 -9.77 -13.18 11.88
CA ILE A 196 -9.92 -12.57 13.20
C ILE A 196 -9.03 -13.27 14.25
N ALA A 197 -9.01 -14.59 14.27
CA ALA A 197 -8.20 -15.37 15.21
C ALA A 197 -6.69 -15.13 15.03
N ALA A 198 -6.23 -14.98 13.80
CA ALA A 198 -4.82 -14.67 13.49
C ALA A 198 -4.41 -13.24 13.89
N HIS A 199 -5.36 -12.31 14.02
CA HIS A 199 -5.10 -10.90 14.29
C HIS A 199 -5.85 -10.38 15.53
N PRO A 200 -5.51 -10.83 16.75
CA PRO A 200 -6.21 -10.41 17.98
C PRO A 200 -6.14 -8.89 18.23
N SER A 201 -5.16 -8.21 17.63
CA SER A 201 -4.99 -6.76 17.73
C SER A 201 -6.10 -5.94 17.04
N THR A 202 -6.96 -6.58 16.24
CA THR A 202 -8.12 -5.93 15.60
C THR A 202 -9.22 -5.58 16.59
N GLY A 203 -9.18 -6.17 17.79
CA GLY A 203 -10.20 -5.95 18.82
C GLY A 203 -11.54 -6.57 18.51
N GLN A 204 -11.58 -7.65 17.72
CA GLN A 204 -12.77 -8.43 17.42
C GLN A 204 -12.65 -9.85 17.99
N VAL A 205 -13.77 -10.42 18.40
CA VAL A 205 -13.87 -11.82 18.82
C VAL A 205 -15.12 -12.45 18.23
N VAL A 206 -14.97 -13.63 17.63
CA VAL A 206 -16.11 -14.41 17.12
C VAL A 206 -16.75 -15.15 18.28
N VAL A 207 -18.03 -14.84 18.55
CA VAL A 207 -18.82 -15.48 19.64
C VAL A 207 -19.34 -16.84 19.20
N GLY A 208 -19.68 -16.97 17.92
CA GLY A 208 -20.19 -18.19 17.33
C GLY A 208 -20.64 -17.97 15.90
N ASN A 209 -21.07 -19.04 15.24
CA ASN A 209 -21.68 -18.97 13.93
C ASN A 209 -23.12 -19.48 13.94
N ILE A 210 -23.94 -18.91 13.03
CA ILE A 210 -25.30 -19.36 12.73
C ILE A 210 -25.24 -19.97 11.34
N GLY A 211 -25.68 -21.22 11.19
CA GLY A 211 -25.59 -21.90 9.90
C GLY A 211 -25.91 -23.38 9.95
N LYS A 212 -25.61 -24.10 8.86
CA LYS A 212 -25.86 -25.54 8.73
C LYS A 212 -24.84 -26.41 9.50
N ALA A 213 -23.64 -25.88 9.72
CA ALA A 213 -22.55 -26.59 10.38
C ALA A 213 -21.71 -25.63 11.22
N SER A 214 -20.98 -26.18 12.22
CA SER A 214 -19.99 -25.43 12.96
C SER A 214 -18.77 -25.12 12.07
N ILE A 215 -18.16 -24.00 12.31
CA ILE A 215 -16.82 -23.68 11.79
C ILE A 215 -15.81 -24.26 12.80
N GLU A 216 -14.65 -24.75 12.32
CA GLU A 216 -13.59 -25.25 13.19
C GLU A 216 -13.27 -24.27 14.33
N ASP A 217 -13.21 -24.78 15.55
CA ASP A 217 -12.97 -24.03 16.80
C ASP A 217 -14.01 -22.93 17.15
N ILE A 218 -15.15 -22.85 16.43
CA ILE A 218 -16.21 -21.87 16.67
C ILE A 218 -17.51 -22.57 17.02
N ARG A 219 -18.16 -22.10 18.09
CA ARG A 219 -19.43 -22.66 18.55
C ARG A 219 -20.54 -22.40 17.54
N LEU A 220 -21.26 -23.45 17.13
CA LEU A 220 -22.53 -23.32 16.42
C LEU A 220 -23.59 -22.81 17.40
N LEU A 221 -24.21 -21.67 17.11
CA LEU A 221 -25.25 -21.05 17.94
C LEU A 221 -26.64 -21.58 17.58
N GLY A 222 -26.86 -21.98 16.33
CA GLY A 222 -28.10 -22.54 15.82
C GLY A 222 -28.25 -22.42 14.32
N SER A 223 -29.45 -22.69 13.81
CA SER A 223 -29.79 -22.65 12.40
C SER A 223 -30.22 -21.25 11.93
N TYR A 224 -30.32 -21.05 10.61
CA TYR A 224 -30.83 -19.79 10.04
C TYR A 224 -32.28 -19.48 10.45
N ALA A 225 -33.08 -20.49 10.82
CA ALA A 225 -34.47 -20.32 11.25
C ALA A 225 -34.56 -19.63 12.62
N ASP A 226 -33.55 -19.81 13.47
CA ASP A 226 -33.53 -19.35 14.85
C ASP A 226 -32.81 -18.00 15.01
N ILE A 227 -32.49 -17.30 13.90
CA ILE A 227 -31.59 -16.14 13.88
C ILE A 227 -32.07 -15.00 14.78
N ASP A 228 -33.36 -14.68 14.78
CA ASP A 228 -33.92 -13.59 15.60
C ASP A 228 -33.68 -13.90 17.09
N HIS A 229 -34.05 -15.11 17.55
CA HIS A 229 -33.88 -15.54 18.94
C HIS A 229 -32.40 -15.58 19.37
N ILE A 230 -31.51 -16.03 18.48
CA ILE A 230 -30.07 -16.10 18.75
C ILE A 230 -29.46 -14.71 18.87
N LEU A 231 -29.84 -13.77 18.01
CA LEU A 231 -29.35 -12.40 18.07
C LEU A 231 -29.82 -11.68 19.33
N ASP A 232 -31.08 -11.89 19.76
CA ASP A 232 -31.61 -11.32 21.00
C ASP A 232 -30.92 -11.93 22.24
N ALA A 233 -30.61 -13.23 22.22
CA ALA A 233 -29.92 -13.89 23.34
C ALA A 233 -28.40 -13.56 23.39
N THR A 234 -27.74 -13.35 22.25
CA THR A 234 -26.30 -13.11 22.22
C THR A 234 -25.90 -11.65 22.27
N LEU A 235 -26.78 -10.73 21.84
CA LEU A 235 -26.55 -9.28 21.75
C LEU A 235 -25.14 -8.95 21.20
N PRO A 236 -24.80 -9.35 19.96
CA PRO A 236 -23.49 -9.07 19.40
C PRO A 236 -23.33 -7.58 19.02
N ASP A 237 -22.10 -7.09 19.00
CA ASP A 237 -21.82 -5.73 18.53
C ASP A 237 -21.90 -5.63 16.98
N GLU A 238 -21.68 -6.75 16.28
CA GLU A 238 -21.68 -6.80 14.82
C GLU A 238 -22.08 -8.21 14.33
N VAL A 239 -22.87 -8.26 13.27
CA VAL A 239 -23.21 -9.49 12.53
C VAL A 239 -22.54 -9.45 11.17
N VAL A 240 -21.81 -10.51 10.83
CA VAL A 240 -21.17 -10.67 9.51
C VAL A 240 -21.85 -11.80 8.75
N ILE A 241 -22.54 -11.47 7.68
CA ILE A 241 -23.17 -12.44 6.78
C ILE A 241 -22.11 -12.91 5.79
N ALA A 242 -21.77 -14.20 5.84
CA ALA A 242 -20.77 -14.86 5.00
C ALA A 242 -21.38 -16.14 4.39
N ILE A 243 -22.37 -15.95 3.53
CA ILE A 243 -23.12 -17.03 2.87
C ILE A 243 -22.46 -17.35 1.54
N ASP A 244 -22.34 -18.64 1.22
CA ASP A 244 -21.80 -19.11 -0.05
C ASP A 244 -22.79 -18.87 -1.20
N ALA A 245 -22.28 -18.81 -2.44
CA ALA A 245 -23.08 -18.58 -3.64
C ALA A 245 -24.23 -19.59 -3.83
N LYS A 246 -24.07 -20.82 -3.31
CA LYS A 246 -25.09 -21.88 -3.36
C LYS A 246 -26.28 -21.64 -2.42
N GLU A 247 -26.15 -20.75 -1.45
CA GLU A 247 -27.15 -20.41 -0.43
C GLU A 247 -27.69 -18.98 -0.61
N GLN A 248 -27.50 -18.39 -1.77
CA GLN A 248 -27.85 -16.99 -2.02
C GLN A 248 -29.35 -16.71 -1.86
N ASP A 249 -30.19 -17.69 -2.09
CA ASP A 249 -31.67 -17.57 -1.90
C ASP A 249 -32.03 -17.33 -0.42
N LEU A 250 -31.15 -17.68 0.52
CA LEU A 250 -31.35 -17.45 1.94
C LEU A 250 -30.92 -16.03 2.38
N LEU A 251 -30.28 -15.27 1.50
CA LEU A 251 -29.71 -13.96 1.86
C LEU A 251 -30.80 -12.97 2.27
N ASP A 252 -31.86 -12.86 1.52
CA ASP A 252 -32.95 -11.89 1.78
C ASP A 252 -33.66 -12.13 3.11
N PRO A 253 -34.12 -13.36 3.45
CA PRO A 253 -34.70 -13.66 4.77
C PRO A 253 -33.76 -13.33 5.92
N ILE A 254 -32.47 -13.69 5.79
CA ILE A 254 -31.43 -13.44 6.80
C ILE A 254 -31.19 -11.94 6.98
N LEU A 255 -31.12 -11.18 5.87
CA LEU A 255 -30.96 -9.73 5.91
C LEU A 255 -32.13 -9.05 6.63
N ILE A 256 -33.35 -9.51 6.37
CA ILE A 256 -34.56 -8.98 7.01
C ILE A 256 -34.52 -9.24 8.52
N ALA A 257 -34.20 -10.47 8.94
CA ALA A 257 -34.06 -10.85 10.34
C ALA A 257 -32.98 -10.01 11.05
N CYS A 258 -31.77 -9.92 10.46
CA CYS A 258 -30.68 -9.12 11.01
C CYS A 258 -31.00 -7.62 11.10
N LYS A 259 -31.76 -7.06 10.13
CA LYS A 259 -32.19 -5.66 10.17
C LYS A 259 -33.17 -5.37 11.32
N ARG A 260 -34.01 -6.33 11.66
CA ARG A 260 -34.97 -6.18 12.79
C ARG A 260 -34.26 -6.03 14.13
N SER A 261 -33.12 -6.70 14.32
CA SER A 261 -32.37 -6.62 15.58
C SER A 261 -31.66 -5.27 15.78
N GLY A 262 -31.54 -4.41 14.73
CA GLY A 262 -30.87 -3.11 14.81
C GLY A 262 -29.36 -3.20 15.04
N ILE A 263 -28.77 -4.39 14.94
CA ILE A 263 -27.34 -4.63 15.12
C ILE A 263 -26.58 -4.21 13.85
N LYS A 264 -25.36 -3.75 14.02
CA LYS A 264 -24.49 -3.42 12.88
C LYS A 264 -24.28 -4.65 12.00
N LEU A 265 -24.59 -4.51 10.72
CA LEU A 265 -24.55 -5.57 9.74
C LEU A 265 -23.44 -5.34 8.73
N SER A 266 -22.64 -6.38 8.45
CA SER A 266 -21.64 -6.42 7.41
C SER A 266 -21.85 -7.66 6.54
N ILE A 267 -21.59 -7.55 5.25
CA ILE A 267 -21.74 -8.68 4.30
C ILE A 267 -20.38 -8.99 3.72
N LEU A 268 -19.96 -10.26 3.81
CA LEU A 268 -18.84 -10.79 3.07
C LEU A 268 -19.40 -11.41 1.78
N PRO A 269 -19.19 -10.78 0.60
CA PRO A 269 -19.72 -11.33 -0.65
C PRO A 269 -19.14 -12.70 -0.97
N ALA A 270 -19.92 -13.60 -1.57
CA ALA A 270 -19.44 -14.92 -1.97
C ALA A 270 -18.25 -14.89 -2.94
N TYR A 271 -18.10 -13.78 -3.65
CA TYR A 271 -16.99 -13.52 -4.59
C TYR A 271 -15.86 -12.66 -3.99
N TYR A 272 -15.74 -12.62 -2.65
CA TYR A 272 -14.73 -11.79 -1.95
C TYR A 272 -13.29 -12.06 -2.42
N GLN A 273 -12.99 -13.25 -2.93
CA GLN A 273 -11.67 -13.63 -3.44
C GLN A 273 -11.25 -12.82 -4.68
N PHE A 274 -12.22 -12.29 -5.42
CA PHE A 274 -11.98 -11.47 -6.62
C PHE A 274 -11.97 -9.96 -6.33
N LEU A 275 -12.32 -9.58 -5.09
CA LEU A 275 -12.29 -8.18 -4.70
C LEU A 275 -10.85 -7.74 -4.44
N SER A 276 -10.52 -6.51 -4.84
CA SER A 276 -9.27 -5.88 -4.42
C SER A 276 -9.21 -5.74 -2.88
N SER A 277 -8.02 -5.56 -2.35
CA SER A 277 -7.82 -5.34 -0.90
C SER A 277 -8.60 -4.13 -0.35
N ARG A 278 -9.00 -3.21 -1.21
CA ARG A 278 -9.80 -2.00 -0.89
C ARG A 278 -10.88 -1.77 -1.94
N PRO A 279 -11.97 -2.57 -1.95
CA PRO A 279 -13.04 -2.38 -2.91
C PRO A 279 -13.69 -1.01 -2.70
N SER A 280 -14.09 -0.37 -3.78
CA SER A 280 -14.83 0.90 -3.74
C SER A 280 -16.27 0.69 -4.18
N ILE A 281 -17.16 1.50 -3.64
CA ILE A 281 -18.57 1.54 -4.05
C ILE A 281 -18.77 2.81 -4.86
N SER A 282 -19.30 2.70 -6.08
CA SER A 282 -19.78 3.80 -6.89
C SER A 282 -21.29 3.73 -7.03
N ILE A 283 -21.93 4.85 -7.30
CA ILE A 283 -23.36 4.90 -7.61
C ILE A 283 -23.51 5.31 -9.06
N GLU A 284 -24.03 4.43 -9.89
CA GLU A 284 -24.27 4.69 -11.31
C GLU A 284 -25.73 4.39 -11.62
N GLY A 285 -26.41 5.35 -12.25
CA GLY A 285 -27.84 5.22 -12.51
C GLY A 285 -28.72 5.04 -11.27
N GLY A 286 -28.25 5.50 -10.09
CA GLY A 286 -28.94 5.32 -8.81
C GLY A 286 -28.73 3.95 -8.15
N VAL A 287 -27.94 3.07 -8.75
CA VAL A 287 -27.63 1.71 -8.22
C VAL A 287 -26.21 1.67 -7.68
N PRO A 288 -26.01 1.14 -6.44
CA PRO A 288 -24.66 0.96 -5.91
C PRO A 288 -23.93 -0.18 -6.61
N LEU A 289 -22.75 0.10 -7.15
CA LEU A 289 -21.86 -0.87 -7.78
C LEU A 289 -20.64 -1.11 -6.88
N ILE A 290 -20.32 -2.37 -6.63
CA ILE A 290 -19.08 -2.76 -5.97
C ILE A 290 -18.01 -2.93 -7.05
N ASN A 291 -17.04 -2.01 -7.08
CA ASN A 291 -15.91 -2.12 -7.99
C ASN A 291 -14.97 -3.22 -7.51
N VAL A 292 -14.92 -4.30 -8.27
CA VAL A 292 -14.07 -5.48 -7.98
C VAL A 292 -12.59 -5.13 -8.03
N GLN A 293 -12.22 -4.16 -8.89
CA GLN A 293 -10.86 -3.71 -9.08
C GLN A 293 -10.74 -2.22 -8.78
N ARG A 294 -9.69 -1.83 -8.11
CA ARG A 294 -9.40 -0.44 -7.83
C ARG A 294 -8.08 -0.04 -8.45
N VAL A 295 -8.12 0.90 -9.38
CA VAL A 295 -6.94 1.59 -9.89
C VAL A 295 -6.91 2.98 -9.30
N VAL A 296 -5.99 3.23 -8.37
CA VAL A 296 -5.90 4.53 -7.68
C VAL A 296 -5.64 5.67 -8.67
N LEU A 297 -4.90 5.37 -9.75
CA LEU A 297 -4.56 6.31 -10.81
C LEU A 297 -5.70 6.64 -11.79
N ASP A 298 -6.90 6.08 -11.62
CA ASP A 298 -8.08 6.53 -12.37
C ASP A 298 -8.64 7.85 -11.80
N ASN A 299 -8.27 8.20 -10.57
CA ASN A 299 -8.55 9.54 -10.03
C ASN A 299 -7.69 10.58 -10.75
N LEU A 300 -8.34 11.58 -11.35
CA LEU A 300 -7.68 12.61 -12.16
C LEU A 300 -6.60 13.39 -11.38
N GLY A 301 -6.83 13.71 -10.11
CA GLY A 301 -5.85 14.41 -9.28
C GLY A 301 -4.59 13.58 -9.06
N PHE A 302 -4.75 12.30 -8.74
CA PHE A 302 -3.61 11.38 -8.59
C PHE A 302 -2.89 11.10 -9.91
N ALA A 303 -3.64 10.95 -11.01
CA ALA A 303 -3.09 10.79 -12.34
C ALA A 303 -2.27 12.01 -12.78
N PHE A 304 -2.76 13.23 -12.48
CA PHE A 304 -2.03 14.48 -12.72
C PHE A 304 -0.75 14.57 -11.89
N LEU A 305 -0.84 14.33 -10.58
CA LEU A 305 0.32 14.34 -9.69
C LEU A 305 1.39 13.33 -10.13
N LYS A 306 0.95 12.12 -10.48
CA LYS A 306 1.82 11.08 -11.05
C LYS A 306 2.50 11.55 -12.33
N ARG A 307 1.76 12.16 -13.23
CA ARG A 307 2.29 12.66 -14.50
C ARG A 307 3.28 13.80 -14.31
N LEU A 308 2.99 14.72 -13.40
CA LEU A 308 3.87 15.81 -13.03
C LEU A 308 5.21 15.27 -12.51
N MET A 309 5.17 14.30 -11.58
CA MET A 309 6.36 13.65 -11.05
C MET A 309 7.17 12.96 -12.17
N ASP A 310 6.49 12.24 -13.07
CA ASP A 310 7.14 11.55 -14.20
C ASP A 310 7.84 12.54 -15.14
N VAL A 311 7.18 13.65 -15.49
CA VAL A 311 7.74 14.68 -16.39
C VAL A 311 8.90 15.40 -15.74
N VAL A 312 8.71 15.93 -14.53
CA VAL A 312 9.77 16.66 -13.81
C VAL A 312 10.94 15.74 -13.50
N GLY A 313 10.66 14.56 -12.95
CA GLY A 313 11.69 13.57 -12.61
C GLY A 313 12.47 13.10 -13.83
N SER A 314 11.80 12.78 -14.95
CA SER A 314 12.51 12.37 -16.17
C SER A 314 13.33 13.50 -16.79
N ALA A 315 12.84 14.74 -16.79
CA ALA A 315 13.59 15.89 -17.27
C ALA A 315 14.86 16.12 -16.44
N VAL A 316 14.76 16.11 -15.12
CA VAL A 316 15.91 16.22 -14.21
C VAL A 316 16.90 15.07 -14.44
N LEU A 317 16.40 13.82 -14.52
CA LEU A 317 17.27 12.67 -14.74
C LEU A 317 17.96 12.70 -16.12
N ILE A 318 17.29 13.17 -17.19
CA ILE A 318 17.92 13.34 -18.51
C ILE A 318 19.09 14.33 -18.41
N VAL A 319 18.91 15.47 -17.75
CA VAL A 319 19.99 16.46 -17.57
C VAL A 319 21.14 15.86 -16.76
N LEU A 320 20.86 15.23 -15.62
CA LEU A 320 21.88 14.63 -14.75
C LEU A 320 22.63 13.48 -15.40
N THR A 321 21.95 12.64 -16.20
CA THR A 321 22.54 11.48 -16.84
C THR A 321 23.07 11.77 -18.25
N SER A 322 22.90 12.99 -18.79
CA SER A 322 23.35 13.36 -20.14
C SER A 322 24.84 13.11 -20.40
N PRO A 323 25.79 13.36 -19.46
CA PRO A 323 27.19 13.01 -19.70
C PRO A 323 27.38 11.48 -19.86
N ILE A 324 26.70 10.69 -19.04
CA ILE A 324 26.74 9.22 -19.10
C ILE A 324 26.14 8.74 -20.43
N MET A 325 25.03 9.34 -20.84
CA MET A 325 24.38 9.03 -22.11
C MET A 325 25.29 9.35 -23.30
N LEU A 326 26.02 10.47 -23.26
CA LEU A 326 26.99 10.84 -24.31
C LEU A 326 28.11 9.80 -24.41
N VAL A 327 28.68 9.38 -23.28
CA VAL A 327 29.69 8.31 -23.24
C VAL A 327 29.12 7.00 -23.78
N ALA A 328 27.87 6.67 -23.45
CA ALA A 328 27.18 5.48 -23.95
C ALA A 328 26.99 5.54 -25.49
N VAL A 329 26.66 6.70 -26.06
CA VAL A 329 26.52 6.93 -27.50
C VAL A 329 27.87 6.66 -28.19
N ILE A 330 28.95 7.29 -27.72
CA ILE A 330 30.28 7.15 -28.27
C ILE A 330 30.77 5.69 -28.16
N GLY A 331 30.66 5.09 -26.97
CA GLY A 331 31.09 3.71 -26.73
C GLY A 331 30.30 2.67 -27.56
N THR A 332 29.00 2.90 -27.77
CA THR A 332 28.18 2.04 -28.64
C THR A 332 28.61 2.12 -30.09
N LYS A 333 28.93 3.31 -30.61
CA LYS A 333 29.43 3.52 -31.98
C LYS A 333 30.79 2.89 -32.18
N LEU A 334 31.70 2.98 -31.22
CA LEU A 334 33.04 2.42 -31.27
C LEU A 334 33.03 0.88 -31.12
N SER A 335 32.06 0.32 -30.42
CA SER A 335 32.01 -1.13 -30.12
C SER A 335 31.47 -1.98 -31.28
N SER A 336 30.58 -1.42 -32.12
CA SER A 336 30.06 -2.12 -33.30
C SER A 336 29.41 -1.16 -34.31
N PRO A 337 29.42 -1.45 -35.62
CA PRO A 337 28.73 -0.64 -36.64
C PRO A 337 27.20 -0.75 -36.51
N GLY A 338 26.48 0.34 -36.85
CA GLY A 338 25.03 0.38 -36.86
C GLY A 338 24.41 1.49 -36.01
N PRO A 339 23.09 1.49 -35.81
CA PRO A 339 22.38 2.53 -35.05
C PRO A 339 22.72 2.49 -33.55
N VAL A 340 22.75 3.65 -32.88
CA VAL A 340 23.04 3.76 -31.45
C VAL A 340 21.88 3.26 -30.59
N LEU A 341 20.66 3.58 -31.03
CA LEU A 341 19.43 3.21 -30.33
C LEU A 341 18.83 1.93 -30.91
N PHE A 342 18.45 1.05 -30.05
CA PHE A 342 17.61 -0.11 -30.31
C PHE A 342 16.18 0.20 -29.90
N LYS A 343 15.22 -0.10 -30.78
CA LYS A 343 13.81 0.07 -30.57
C LYS A 343 13.14 -1.29 -30.47
N GLN A 344 12.38 -1.50 -29.42
CA GLN A 344 11.66 -2.76 -29.22
C GLN A 344 10.21 -2.49 -28.87
N GLU A 345 9.31 -3.14 -29.59
CA GLU A 345 7.90 -3.06 -29.33
C GLU A 345 7.56 -3.70 -27.97
N ARG A 346 6.76 -3.00 -27.18
CA ARG A 346 6.29 -3.42 -25.88
C ARG A 346 4.80 -3.08 -25.70
N VAL A 347 4.15 -3.80 -24.78
CA VAL A 347 2.76 -3.52 -24.42
C VAL A 347 2.70 -2.47 -23.31
N GLY A 348 2.00 -1.37 -23.59
CA GLY A 348 1.81 -0.23 -22.70
C GLY A 348 0.43 -0.20 -22.01
N ARG A 349 0.06 1.00 -21.52
CA ARG A 349 -1.23 1.23 -20.86
C ARG A 349 -2.39 0.91 -21.82
N ASN A 350 -3.44 0.29 -21.27
CA ASN A 350 -4.63 -0.14 -22.01
C ASN A 350 -4.29 -1.04 -23.22
N ARG A 351 -3.21 -1.83 -23.08
CA ARG A 351 -2.70 -2.76 -24.11
C ARG A 351 -2.23 -2.09 -25.40
N LYS A 352 -2.05 -0.78 -25.42
CA LYS A 352 -1.53 -0.07 -26.61
C LYS A 352 -0.05 -0.36 -26.77
N PRO A 353 0.40 -0.82 -27.93
CA PRO A 353 1.82 -1.04 -28.19
C PRO A 353 2.57 0.29 -28.25
N PHE A 354 3.83 0.29 -27.84
CA PHE A 354 4.75 1.41 -27.96
C PHE A 354 6.19 0.92 -28.18
N TYR A 355 7.03 1.79 -28.73
CA TYR A 355 8.44 1.47 -28.95
C TYR A 355 9.28 1.95 -27.77
N MET A 356 9.85 0.99 -27.03
CA MET A 356 10.78 1.23 -25.94
C MET A 356 12.18 1.48 -26.47
N TYR A 357 12.83 2.57 -26.05
CA TYR A 357 14.18 2.94 -26.46
C TYR A 357 15.24 2.38 -25.51
N LYS A 358 16.31 1.81 -26.09
CA LYS A 358 17.50 1.37 -25.36
C LYS A 358 18.77 1.72 -26.16
N PHE A 359 19.90 1.86 -25.48
CA PHE A 359 21.17 1.80 -26.20
C PHE A 359 21.42 0.38 -26.68
N ARG A 360 21.98 0.27 -27.90
CA ARG A 360 22.32 -1.01 -28.44
C ARG A 360 23.51 -1.60 -27.67
N SER A 361 23.32 -2.76 -27.08
CA SER A 361 24.32 -3.51 -26.31
C SER A 361 24.83 -4.78 -27.00
N MET A 362 24.28 -5.08 -28.19
CA MET A 362 24.59 -6.26 -29.00
C MET A 362 24.91 -5.86 -30.43
N ARG A 363 25.66 -6.72 -31.16
CA ARG A 363 25.88 -6.57 -32.59
C ARG A 363 24.59 -6.83 -33.36
N VAL A 364 24.38 -6.12 -34.47
CA VAL A 364 23.24 -6.35 -35.36
C VAL A 364 23.55 -7.63 -36.15
N ASN A 365 22.72 -8.65 -36.00
CA ASN A 365 22.78 -9.90 -36.74
C ASN A 365 21.54 -10.09 -37.60
N VAL A 366 21.71 -10.76 -38.75
CA VAL A 366 20.69 -11.05 -39.74
C VAL A 366 19.68 -12.12 -39.24
N HIS A 367 20.02 -12.91 -38.24
CA HIS A 367 19.18 -13.94 -37.67
C HIS A 367 18.59 -13.48 -36.31
N GLU A 368 17.57 -12.69 -36.35
CA GLU A 368 16.69 -12.44 -35.19
C GLU A 368 15.69 -13.58 -35.06
N ALA A 369 16.13 -14.74 -34.59
CA ALA A 369 15.24 -15.74 -34.07
C ALA A 369 15.17 -15.52 -32.54
N ASP A 370 13.95 -15.37 -32.01
CA ASP A 370 13.57 -15.38 -30.60
C ASP A 370 14.10 -14.25 -29.71
N GLY A 371 13.21 -13.38 -29.31
CA GLY A 371 13.48 -12.19 -28.48
C GLY A 371 14.06 -12.43 -27.07
N TRP A 372 14.44 -13.67 -26.72
CA TRP A 372 15.09 -14.02 -25.46
C TRP A 372 16.61 -13.94 -25.56
N THR A 373 17.21 -13.27 -24.58
CA THR A 373 18.66 -13.21 -24.45
C THR A 373 19.13 -14.26 -23.47
N VAL A 374 19.89 -15.23 -23.92
CA VAL A 374 20.46 -16.29 -23.08
C VAL A 374 21.74 -15.78 -22.39
N ALA A 375 22.04 -16.33 -21.21
CA ALA A 375 23.30 -16.06 -20.52
C ALA A 375 24.48 -16.47 -21.42
N GLY A 376 25.42 -15.53 -21.68
CA GLY A 376 26.57 -15.81 -22.56
C GLY A 376 26.34 -15.61 -24.06
N ASP A 377 25.28 -14.94 -24.49
CA ASP A 377 24.95 -14.65 -25.88
C ASP A 377 26.18 -14.05 -26.64
N PRO A 378 26.68 -14.68 -27.70
CA PRO A 378 27.90 -14.25 -28.43
C PRO A 378 27.74 -12.90 -29.14
N ARG A 379 26.52 -12.43 -29.34
CA ARG A 379 26.22 -11.12 -29.92
C ARG A 379 26.58 -9.95 -29.01
N ARG A 380 26.81 -10.19 -27.71
CA ARG A 380 27.14 -9.15 -26.74
C ARG A 380 28.51 -8.54 -26.99
N THR A 381 28.56 -7.20 -27.01
CA THR A 381 29.86 -6.50 -27.00
C THR A 381 30.33 -6.35 -25.55
N ALA A 382 31.66 -6.24 -25.33
CA ALA A 382 32.21 -6.04 -23.99
C ALA A 382 31.67 -4.75 -23.34
N PHE A 383 31.54 -3.67 -24.11
CA PHE A 383 30.96 -2.41 -23.68
C PHE A 383 29.45 -2.56 -23.42
N GLY A 384 28.75 -3.32 -24.26
CA GLY A 384 27.31 -3.63 -24.06
C GLY A 384 27.06 -4.42 -22.78
N ALA A 385 27.91 -5.38 -22.43
CA ALA A 385 27.82 -6.12 -21.18
C ALA A 385 28.02 -5.20 -19.95
N PHE A 386 28.96 -4.26 -20.04
CA PHE A 386 29.14 -3.23 -19.01
C PHE A 386 27.88 -2.36 -18.85
N MET A 387 27.32 -1.83 -19.94
CA MET A 387 26.11 -1.01 -19.92
C MET A 387 24.92 -1.76 -19.30
N ARG A 388 24.70 -3.03 -19.67
CA ARG A 388 23.62 -3.87 -19.13
C ARG A 388 23.78 -4.16 -17.65
N ARG A 389 25.02 -4.37 -17.18
CA ARG A 389 25.29 -4.61 -15.76
C ARG A 389 24.85 -3.44 -14.89
N TYR A 390 25.05 -2.21 -15.35
CA TYR A 390 24.69 -0.99 -14.63
C TYR A 390 23.39 -0.36 -15.14
N SER A 391 22.62 -1.07 -15.98
CA SER A 391 21.37 -0.59 -16.58
C SER A 391 21.50 0.74 -17.33
N ILE A 392 22.70 1.10 -17.79
CA ILE A 392 22.97 2.32 -18.59
C ILE A 392 22.26 2.23 -19.94
N ASP A 393 22.12 1.02 -20.48
CA ASP A 393 21.40 0.76 -21.74
C ASP A 393 19.90 1.13 -21.65
N GLU A 394 19.32 1.23 -20.46
CA GLU A 394 17.93 1.60 -20.25
C GLU A 394 17.69 3.12 -20.10
N LEU A 395 18.75 3.95 -20.01
CA LEU A 395 18.60 5.42 -19.85
C LEU A 395 17.76 6.10 -20.96
N PRO A 396 17.80 5.68 -22.25
CA PRO A 396 16.94 6.28 -23.27
C PRO A 396 15.44 6.11 -23.02
N GLN A 397 15.02 5.20 -22.12
CA GLN A 397 13.62 5.07 -21.73
C GLN A 397 13.09 6.33 -20.99
N LEU A 398 13.97 7.19 -20.46
CA LEU A 398 13.58 8.49 -19.90
C LEU A 398 12.85 9.35 -20.93
N PHE A 399 13.18 9.24 -22.22
CA PHE A 399 12.45 9.90 -23.31
C PHE A 399 11.07 9.29 -23.53
N ASN A 400 10.90 7.96 -23.32
CA ASN A 400 9.56 7.34 -23.32
C ASN A 400 8.72 7.85 -22.15
N VAL A 401 9.33 8.05 -20.97
CA VAL A 401 8.64 8.63 -19.82
C VAL A 401 8.20 10.06 -20.11
N LEU A 402 9.09 10.89 -20.64
CA LEU A 402 8.81 12.28 -20.98
C LEU A 402 7.69 12.38 -22.04
N ARG A 403 7.67 11.48 -23.01
CA ARG A 403 6.62 11.38 -24.04
C ARG A 403 5.27 10.92 -23.47
N GLY A 404 5.28 10.07 -22.43
CA GLY A 404 4.09 9.53 -21.78
C GLY A 404 3.76 8.10 -22.15
N ASP A 405 4.61 7.41 -22.90
CA ASP A 405 4.49 5.97 -23.18
C ASP A 405 4.79 5.14 -21.93
N MET A 406 5.71 5.65 -21.10
CA MET A 406 6.14 5.03 -19.84
C MET A 406 5.99 5.97 -18.66
N SER A 407 6.28 5.45 -17.48
CA SER A 407 6.40 6.14 -16.21
C SER A 407 7.78 5.83 -15.59
N LEU A 408 8.26 6.66 -14.67
CA LEU A 408 9.45 6.34 -13.86
C LEU A 408 9.21 5.06 -13.04
N VAL A 409 8.04 4.97 -12.41
CA VAL A 409 7.65 3.83 -11.55
C VAL A 409 6.38 3.19 -12.09
N GLY A 410 6.39 1.87 -12.25
CA GLY A 410 5.25 1.09 -12.72
C GLY A 410 5.62 -0.38 -12.99
N PRO A 411 4.66 -1.20 -13.43
CA PRO A 411 4.92 -2.56 -13.89
C PRO A 411 5.92 -2.58 -15.06
N ARG A 412 6.82 -3.56 -15.08
CA ARG A 412 7.79 -3.68 -16.18
C ARG A 412 7.07 -4.03 -17.50
N PRO A 413 7.35 -3.32 -18.61
CA PRO A 413 6.73 -3.63 -19.92
C PRO A 413 7.23 -4.95 -20.48
N GLU A 414 6.31 -5.79 -20.96
CA GLU A 414 6.60 -7.09 -21.55
C GLU A 414 6.43 -7.08 -23.07
N LEU A 415 7.05 -8.08 -23.73
CA LEU A 415 6.89 -8.29 -25.18
C LEU A 415 5.47 -8.72 -25.51
N PRO A 416 4.90 -8.33 -26.68
CA PRO A 416 3.55 -8.75 -27.09
C PRO A 416 3.36 -10.27 -27.05
N GLN A 417 4.36 -11.05 -27.45
CA GLN A 417 4.33 -12.52 -27.43
C GLN A 417 4.10 -13.04 -26.01
N HIS A 418 4.89 -12.56 -25.02
CA HIS A 418 4.75 -12.99 -23.63
C HIS A 418 3.44 -12.57 -23.02
N VAL A 419 2.92 -11.38 -23.38
CA VAL A 419 1.59 -10.94 -22.93
C VAL A 419 0.52 -11.91 -23.43
N TYR A 420 0.64 -12.39 -24.67
CA TYR A 420 -0.28 -13.36 -25.24
C TYR A 420 -0.24 -14.69 -24.48
N ASP A 421 0.97 -15.20 -24.20
CA ASP A 421 1.20 -16.47 -23.50
C ASP A 421 0.68 -16.42 -22.05
N PHE A 422 0.97 -15.33 -21.33
CA PHE A 422 0.59 -15.20 -19.93
C PHE A 422 -0.87 -14.84 -19.70
N LYS A 423 -1.54 -14.24 -20.68
CA LYS A 423 -2.96 -13.88 -20.58
C LYS A 423 -3.86 -15.07 -20.23
N GLY A 424 -3.57 -16.25 -20.76
CA GLY A 424 -4.37 -17.46 -20.53
C GLY A 424 -3.93 -18.30 -19.31
N SER A 425 -2.67 -18.18 -18.91
CA SER A 425 -2.06 -19.02 -17.88
C SER A 425 -1.99 -18.36 -16.49
N VAL A 426 -1.89 -17.03 -16.43
CA VAL A 426 -1.72 -16.32 -15.16
C VAL A 426 -2.97 -15.49 -14.84
N PRO A 427 -3.67 -15.79 -13.74
CA PRO A 427 -4.84 -15.03 -13.31
C PRO A 427 -4.49 -13.56 -13.11
N LEU A 428 -5.41 -12.66 -13.49
CA LEU A 428 -5.30 -11.21 -13.30
C LEU A 428 -4.11 -10.56 -14.02
N TYR A 429 -3.33 -11.28 -14.83
CA TYR A 429 -2.17 -10.77 -15.54
C TYR A 429 -2.44 -9.48 -16.32
N MET A 430 -3.60 -9.40 -16.97
CA MET A 430 -3.96 -8.27 -17.83
C MET A 430 -4.17 -6.96 -17.07
N LEU A 431 -4.43 -7.01 -15.76
CA LEU A 431 -4.66 -5.82 -14.92
C LEU A 431 -3.44 -4.92 -14.81
N ARG A 432 -2.24 -5.50 -14.94
CA ARG A 432 -0.98 -4.73 -14.91
C ARG A 432 -0.88 -3.69 -16.03
N HIS A 433 -1.67 -3.84 -17.11
CA HIS A 433 -1.71 -2.90 -18.23
C HIS A 433 -2.71 -1.74 -18.03
N GLN A 434 -3.37 -1.65 -16.90
CA GLN A 434 -4.27 -0.52 -16.59
C GLN A 434 -3.49 0.77 -16.28
N VAL A 435 -2.23 0.66 -15.89
CA VAL A 435 -1.33 1.80 -15.64
C VAL A 435 -0.20 1.84 -16.67
N ARG A 436 0.52 2.98 -16.75
CA ARG A 436 1.72 3.07 -17.60
C ARG A 436 2.80 2.13 -17.08
N PRO A 437 3.51 1.43 -17.98
CA PRO A 437 4.67 0.63 -17.61
C PRO A 437 5.80 1.52 -17.08
N GLY A 438 6.57 1.00 -16.12
CA GLY A 438 7.63 1.72 -15.44
C GLY A 438 9.04 1.34 -15.90
N MET A 439 10.00 2.28 -15.73
CA MET A 439 11.42 1.98 -15.81
C MET A 439 11.85 1.13 -14.61
N THR A 440 11.37 1.48 -13.43
CA THR A 440 11.47 0.68 -12.20
C THR A 440 10.09 0.36 -11.66
N GLY A 441 9.97 -0.54 -10.67
CA GLY A 441 8.70 -0.93 -10.10
C GLY A 441 8.83 -1.73 -8.81
N TRP A 442 7.71 -1.92 -8.13
CA TRP A 442 7.68 -2.62 -6.85
C TRP A 442 8.17 -4.06 -6.96
N ALA A 443 7.75 -4.81 -7.98
CA ALA A 443 8.27 -6.16 -8.25
C ALA A 443 9.78 -6.13 -8.48
N GLN A 444 10.29 -5.17 -9.25
CA GLN A 444 11.70 -5.08 -9.62
C GLN A 444 12.62 -4.85 -8.41
N ILE A 445 12.27 -3.93 -7.50
CA ILE A 445 13.08 -3.65 -6.29
C ILE A 445 13.01 -4.77 -5.24
N ASN A 446 12.01 -5.65 -5.33
CA ASN A 446 11.90 -6.86 -4.52
C ASN A 446 12.54 -8.10 -5.18
N GLY A 447 13.33 -7.90 -6.24
CA GLY A 447 14.13 -8.96 -6.86
C GLY A 447 13.39 -9.78 -7.92
N LEU A 448 12.13 -9.44 -8.23
CA LEU A 448 11.33 -10.14 -9.23
C LEU A 448 11.62 -9.59 -10.64
N ARG A 449 12.80 -9.89 -11.14
CA ARG A 449 13.31 -9.51 -12.47
C ARG A 449 13.76 -10.75 -13.26
N GLY A 450 13.69 -10.65 -14.61
CA GLY A 450 14.21 -11.70 -15.47
C GLY A 450 13.48 -13.03 -15.31
N ASP A 451 14.20 -14.09 -15.04
CA ASP A 451 13.70 -15.47 -14.98
C ASP A 451 13.13 -15.83 -13.60
N THR A 452 12.15 -15.05 -13.14
CA THR A 452 11.45 -15.26 -11.86
C THR A 452 9.99 -15.56 -12.11
N SER A 453 9.27 -16.12 -11.08
CA SER A 453 7.84 -16.42 -11.18
C SER A 453 7.04 -15.22 -11.68
N ILE A 454 6.27 -15.45 -12.75
CA ILE A 454 5.38 -14.44 -13.33
C ILE A 454 4.21 -14.14 -12.39
N GLU A 455 3.69 -15.16 -11.71
CA GLU A 455 2.60 -15.04 -10.74
C GLU A 455 2.99 -14.10 -9.59
N ALA A 456 4.16 -14.33 -8.97
CA ALA A 456 4.67 -13.48 -7.91
C ALA A 456 4.91 -12.03 -8.42
N ARG A 457 5.38 -11.86 -9.65
CA ARG A 457 5.58 -10.55 -10.27
C ARG A 457 4.25 -9.82 -10.44
N VAL A 458 3.21 -10.51 -10.92
CA VAL A 458 1.87 -9.96 -11.11
C VAL A 458 1.28 -9.54 -9.76
N GLU A 459 1.43 -10.34 -8.72
CA GLU A 459 0.96 -10.00 -7.36
C GLU A 459 1.56 -8.67 -6.86
N TYR A 460 2.88 -8.50 -7.01
CA TYR A 460 3.56 -7.25 -6.63
C TYR A 460 3.17 -6.06 -7.52
N ASP A 461 2.97 -6.27 -8.82
CA ASP A 461 2.50 -5.23 -9.73
C ASP A 461 1.07 -4.80 -9.40
N LEU A 462 0.17 -5.75 -9.07
CA LEU A 462 -1.20 -5.46 -8.64
C LEU A 462 -1.21 -4.71 -7.29
N TYR A 463 -0.39 -5.15 -6.34
CA TYR A 463 -0.25 -4.43 -5.07
C TYR A 463 0.14 -2.97 -5.29
N TYR A 464 1.07 -2.70 -6.21
CA TYR A 464 1.44 -1.32 -6.57
C TYR A 464 0.27 -0.54 -7.15
N ILE A 465 -0.49 -1.11 -8.07
CA ILE A 465 -1.63 -0.46 -8.75
C ILE A 465 -2.74 -0.11 -7.75
N GLU A 466 -3.04 -1.01 -6.83
CA GLU A 466 -4.09 -0.86 -5.83
C GLU A 466 -3.73 0.09 -4.68
N ASN A 467 -2.44 0.20 -4.37
CA ASN A 467 -1.95 0.95 -3.21
C ASN A 467 -1.06 2.13 -3.60
N TRP A 468 -1.15 2.59 -4.86
CA TRP A 468 -0.34 3.71 -5.32
C TRP A 468 -0.50 4.93 -4.40
N SER A 469 0.63 5.58 -4.10
CA SER A 469 0.70 6.89 -3.47
C SER A 469 1.98 7.59 -3.92
N PHE A 470 2.01 8.92 -3.84
CA PHE A 470 3.20 9.70 -4.17
C PHE A 470 4.43 9.26 -3.36
N MET A 471 4.25 9.01 -2.05
CA MET A 471 5.34 8.52 -1.19
C MET A 471 5.78 7.11 -1.53
N PHE A 472 4.88 6.27 -2.03
CA PHE A 472 5.23 4.93 -2.49
C PHE A 472 6.14 4.98 -3.72
N ASP A 473 5.84 5.86 -4.67
CA ASP A 473 6.71 6.09 -5.83
C ASP A 473 8.09 6.61 -5.42
N LEU A 474 8.15 7.61 -4.53
CA LEU A 474 9.41 8.12 -4.00
C LEU A 474 10.22 7.01 -3.32
N ARG A 475 9.58 6.19 -2.48
CA ARG A 475 10.23 5.04 -1.83
C ARG A 475 10.84 4.09 -2.87
N ILE A 476 10.10 3.76 -3.94
CA ILE A 476 10.60 2.90 -5.02
C ILE A 476 11.78 3.55 -5.72
N LEU A 477 11.67 4.84 -6.08
CA LEU A 477 12.74 5.59 -6.74
C LEU A 477 14.02 5.65 -5.89
N PHE A 478 13.91 5.98 -4.60
CA PHE A 478 15.07 6.01 -3.70
C PHE A 478 15.67 4.62 -3.41
N THR A 479 14.86 3.56 -3.48
CA THR A 479 15.35 2.19 -3.29
C THR A 479 16.00 1.62 -4.54
N THR A 480 15.61 2.08 -5.73
CA THR A 480 16.08 1.57 -7.02
C THR A 480 17.61 1.61 -7.19
N PRO A 481 18.36 2.68 -6.81
CA PRO A 481 19.82 2.70 -6.91
C PRO A 481 20.50 1.57 -6.13
N PHE A 482 19.93 1.19 -5.00
CA PHE A 482 20.52 0.19 -4.10
C PHE A 482 20.14 -1.25 -4.45
N LYS A 483 18.93 -1.47 -4.98
CA LYS A 483 18.38 -2.80 -5.22
C LYS A 483 18.06 -3.08 -6.69
N GLY A 484 17.90 -2.05 -7.50
CA GLY A 484 17.38 -2.13 -8.86
C GLY A 484 18.37 -1.94 -9.98
N ILE A 485 19.50 -1.26 -9.78
CA ILE A 485 20.43 -0.90 -10.86
C ILE A 485 21.38 -2.05 -11.22
N VAL A 486 21.90 -2.76 -10.22
CA VAL A 486 22.85 -3.83 -10.49
C VAL A 486 22.11 -5.10 -10.87
N ASN A 487 22.21 -5.48 -12.13
CA ASN A 487 21.66 -6.73 -12.63
C ASN A 487 22.57 -7.91 -12.21
N LYS A 488 22.24 -8.57 -11.10
CA LYS A 488 23.00 -9.71 -10.56
C LYS A 488 22.95 -10.96 -11.44
N GLN A 489 22.09 -11.01 -12.43
CA GLN A 489 21.94 -12.15 -13.34
C GLN A 489 22.91 -12.10 -14.54
N GLU A 490 23.68 -11.02 -14.71
CA GLU A 490 24.72 -10.96 -15.72
C GLU A 490 26.10 -11.28 -15.12
N PRO A 491 26.63 -12.49 -15.33
CA PRO A 491 28.02 -12.81 -14.95
C PRO A 491 28.98 -11.95 -15.74
N LEU A 492 30.03 -11.46 -15.07
CA LEU A 492 31.19 -10.91 -15.79
C LEU A 492 31.69 -11.98 -16.76
N VAL A 493 31.88 -11.62 -18.03
CA VAL A 493 32.55 -12.45 -18.98
C VAL A 493 33.98 -12.71 -18.45
N LYS A 494 34.16 -13.83 -17.72
CA LYS A 494 35.51 -14.33 -17.43
C LYS A 494 36.11 -14.66 -18.79
N LYS A 495 37.24 -14.00 -19.14
CA LYS A 495 38.07 -14.41 -20.26
C LYS A 495 38.32 -15.92 -20.12
N SER A 496 37.71 -16.71 -20.99
CA SER A 496 37.98 -18.12 -21.10
C SER A 496 39.47 -18.27 -21.40
N ALA A 497 40.21 -18.82 -20.44
CA ALA A 497 41.60 -19.22 -20.66
C ALA A 497 41.60 -20.18 -21.85
N LYS A 498 42.39 -19.83 -22.86
CA LYS A 498 42.72 -20.67 -24.01
C LYS A 498 43.01 -22.10 -23.57
N ASN A 499 42.09 -23.02 -23.74
CA ASN A 499 42.41 -24.43 -23.79
C ASN A 499 43.10 -24.69 -25.16
N ARG A 500 44.40 -24.84 -25.11
CA ARG A 500 45.17 -25.47 -26.19
C ARG A 500 44.70 -26.92 -26.32
N PRO A 501 44.45 -27.44 -27.53
CA PRO A 501 44.30 -28.88 -27.73
C PRO A 501 45.66 -29.51 -27.58
N GLY A 502 45.87 -30.26 -26.50
CA GLY A 502 46.99 -31.17 -26.33
C GLY A 502 46.76 -32.41 -27.17
N THR A 503 47.69 -32.65 -28.07
CA THR A 503 47.99 -33.88 -28.78
C THR A 503 47.97 -35.10 -27.86
N ARG A 504 47.13 -36.09 -28.16
CA ARG A 504 47.48 -37.50 -28.41
C ARG A 504 46.24 -38.27 -28.84
#